data_37933a9d8f4a7feb821b31dd4cbe0ba5
#
_entry.id   37933a9d8f4a7feb821b31dd4cbe0ba5
#
_cell.length_a   1.000
_cell.length_b   1.000
_cell.length_c   1.000
_cell.angle_alpha   90.00
_cell.angle_beta   90.00
_cell.angle_gamma   90.00
#
_symmetry.space_group_name_H-M   'P 1'
#
loop_
_entity.id
_entity.type
_entity.pdbx_description
1 polymer ?
#
loop_
_entity_poly.entity_id
_entity_poly.type
_entity_poly.pdbx_seq_one_letter_code
_entity_poly.pdbx_strand_id
1 'polypeptide(L)'
;MKKAPSPFVSLIPIIVLILLLFGTIHTFGSDALSGGSQVSLLTTTAICILIGMAFYKIPWKDYEIAITNNVAGVATAIIILLIIGALSGMWMISGVVPTLIYYGMQIIHPSFFLASTCIICVLISVMTGSSWTTIATIGIALMGIGRAQGF
;
A
#
# COMPACT_ATOMS: atom_id res chain seq x y z
N MET A 1 -21.47 29.61 10.94
CA MET A 1 -20.23 28.93 11.35
C MET A 1 -20.57 27.45 11.52
N LYS A 2 -20.02 26.54 10.70
CA LYS A 2 -20.20 25.08 10.90
C LYS A 2 -19.51 24.71 12.23
N LYS A 3 -20.24 24.11 13.17
CA LYS A 3 -19.65 23.65 14.44
C LYS A 3 -18.48 22.70 14.15
N ALA A 4 -17.32 22.98 14.72
CA ALA A 4 -16.19 22.06 14.66
C ALA A 4 -16.60 20.69 15.25
N PRO A 5 -16.17 19.58 14.66
CA PRO A 5 -16.51 18.26 15.17
C PRO A 5 -16.00 18.08 16.60
N SER A 6 -16.84 17.47 17.43
CA SER A 6 -16.43 17.07 18.78
C SER A 6 -15.30 16.04 18.70
N PRO A 7 -14.22 16.16 19.49
CA PRO A 7 -13.10 15.21 19.44
C PRO A 7 -13.56 13.77 19.68
N PHE A 8 -14.55 13.53 20.50
CA PHE A 8 -15.11 12.19 20.75
C PHE A 8 -15.78 11.59 19.51
N VAL A 9 -16.55 12.40 18.76
CA VAL A 9 -17.21 11.92 17.53
C VAL A 9 -16.18 11.66 16.43
N SER A 10 -15.10 12.42 16.38
CA SER A 10 -14.01 12.24 15.41
C SER A 10 -13.18 10.97 15.67
N LEU A 11 -13.18 10.45 16.90
CA LEU A 11 -12.51 9.19 17.24
C LEU A 11 -13.28 7.94 16.80
N ILE A 12 -14.60 8.03 16.63
CA ILE A 12 -15.43 6.87 16.29
C ILE A 12 -14.96 6.18 15.00
N PRO A 13 -14.74 6.88 13.85
CA PRO A 13 -14.27 6.23 12.63
C PRO A 13 -12.90 5.56 12.80
N ILE A 14 -12.03 6.13 13.61
CA ILE A 14 -10.69 5.57 13.86
C ILE A 14 -10.81 4.25 14.64
N ILE A 15 -11.63 4.22 15.69
CA ILE A 15 -11.87 3.00 16.46
C ILE A 15 -12.51 1.93 15.59
N VAL A 16 -13.50 2.29 14.79
CA VAL A 16 -14.17 1.37 13.84
C VAL A 16 -13.14 0.80 12.84
N LEU A 17 -12.26 1.64 12.28
CA LEU A 17 -11.22 1.20 11.37
C LEU A 17 -10.28 0.18 12.02
N ILE A 18 -9.81 0.48 13.23
CA ILE A 18 -8.91 -0.43 13.97
C ILE A 18 -9.60 -1.77 14.22
N LEU A 19 -10.85 -1.77 14.67
CA LEU A 19 -11.60 -2.99 14.93
C LEU A 19 -11.85 -3.81 13.66
N LEU A 20 -12.21 -3.16 12.54
CA LEU A 20 -12.42 -3.82 11.26
C LEU A 20 -11.11 -4.41 10.71
N LEU A 21 -10.01 -3.67 10.77
CA LEU A 21 -8.70 -4.17 10.32
C LEU A 21 -8.23 -5.33 11.21
N PHE A 22 -8.38 -5.22 12.53
CA PHE A 22 -8.04 -6.30 13.44
C PHE A 22 -8.87 -7.56 13.14
N GLY A 23 -10.19 -7.41 12.97
CA GLY A 23 -11.07 -8.52 12.58
C GLY A 23 -10.69 -9.13 11.23
N THR A 24 -10.35 -8.30 10.25
CA THR A 24 -9.93 -8.76 8.92
C THR A 24 -8.61 -9.55 8.99
N ILE A 25 -7.61 -9.04 9.71
CA ILE A 25 -6.33 -9.73 9.88
C ILE A 25 -6.50 -11.04 10.66
N HIS A 26 -7.34 -11.04 11.69
CA HIS A 26 -7.59 -12.25 12.49
C HIS A 26 -8.31 -13.35 11.69
N THR A 27 -9.21 -12.98 10.77
CA THR A 27 -10.00 -13.96 9.99
C THR A 27 -9.29 -14.42 8.72
N PHE A 28 -8.55 -13.54 8.03
CA PHE A 28 -7.94 -13.82 6.73
C PHE A 28 -6.41 -13.96 6.78
N GLY A 29 -5.76 -13.64 7.91
CA GLY A 29 -4.30 -13.76 8.07
C GLY A 29 -3.55 -12.99 6.97
N SER A 30 -2.67 -13.68 6.25
CA SER A 30 -1.88 -13.11 5.14
C SER A 30 -2.74 -12.60 3.98
N ASP A 31 -3.93 -13.18 3.77
CA ASP A 31 -4.82 -12.82 2.67
C ASP A 31 -5.65 -11.55 2.97
N ALA A 32 -5.54 -11.00 4.18
CA ALA A 32 -6.19 -9.74 4.56
C ALA A 32 -5.83 -8.58 3.61
N LEU A 33 -4.62 -8.60 3.02
CA LEU A 33 -4.16 -7.59 2.06
C LEU A 33 -4.75 -7.78 0.65
N SER A 34 -5.29 -8.95 0.33
CA SER A 34 -5.82 -9.29 -1.00
C SER A 34 -7.26 -8.80 -1.24
N GLY A 35 -7.78 -7.92 -0.39
CA GLY A 35 -9.11 -7.34 -0.53
C GLY A 35 -9.77 -6.94 0.80
N GLY A 36 -9.56 -7.70 1.86
CA GLY A 36 -10.22 -7.48 3.16
C GLY A 36 -9.92 -6.12 3.78
N SER A 37 -8.68 -5.65 3.71
CA SER A 37 -8.29 -4.33 4.19
C SER A 37 -8.93 -3.19 3.38
N GLN A 38 -9.08 -3.34 2.06
CA GLN A 38 -9.74 -2.36 1.20
C GLN A 38 -11.23 -2.23 1.54
N VAL A 39 -11.91 -3.37 1.78
CA VAL A 39 -13.32 -3.38 2.23
C VAL A 39 -13.45 -2.70 3.59
N SER A 40 -12.55 -2.95 4.52
CA SER A 40 -12.54 -2.30 5.84
C SER A 40 -12.39 -0.77 5.73
N LEU A 41 -11.51 -0.28 4.85
CA LEU A 41 -11.33 1.14 4.58
C LEU A 41 -12.57 1.77 3.95
N LEU A 42 -13.18 1.12 2.95
CA LEU A 42 -14.41 1.61 2.32
C LEU A 42 -15.58 1.65 3.30
N THR A 43 -15.73 0.60 4.12
CA THR A 43 -16.79 0.54 5.15
C THR A 43 -16.62 1.66 6.17
N THR A 44 -15.39 1.89 6.65
CA THR A 44 -15.09 2.97 7.58
C THR A 44 -15.37 4.34 6.97
N THR A 45 -15.02 4.53 5.69
CA THR A 45 -15.32 5.76 4.96
C THR A 45 -16.81 6.00 4.87
N ALA A 46 -17.61 4.97 4.55
CA ALA A 46 -19.07 5.07 4.53
C ALA A 46 -19.64 5.45 5.90
N ILE A 47 -19.16 4.84 6.98
CA ILE A 47 -19.56 5.19 8.35
C ILE A 47 -19.19 6.63 8.68
N CYS A 48 -18.02 7.09 8.30
CA CYS A 48 -17.58 8.48 8.51
C CYS A 48 -18.50 9.48 7.78
N ILE A 49 -18.89 9.20 6.55
CA ILE A 49 -19.84 10.00 5.77
C ILE A 49 -21.20 10.02 6.45
N LEU A 50 -21.72 8.87 6.89
CA LEU A 50 -23.01 8.78 7.59
C LEU A 50 -23.00 9.60 8.88
N ILE A 51 -21.95 9.52 9.68
CA ILE A 51 -21.78 10.34 10.89
C ILE A 51 -21.79 11.83 10.54
N GLY A 52 -21.05 12.23 9.51
CA GLY A 52 -21.01 13.62 9.06
C GLY A 52 -22.35 14.15 8.56
N MET A 53 -23.12 13.32 7.85
CA MET A 53 -24.48 13.67 7.42
C MET A 53 -25.47 13.75 8.59
N ALA A 54 -25.43 12.79 9.51
CA ALA A 54 -26.37 12.70 10.63
C ALA A 54 -26.13 13.76 11.71
N PHE A 55 -24.88 13.93 12.15
CA PHE A 55 -24.53 14.82 13.26
C PHE A 55 -24.21 16.24 12.83
N TYR A 56 -23.56 16.42 11.68
CA TYR A 56 -23.08 17.73 11.20
C TYR A 56 -23.88 18.27 10.03
N LYS A 57 -24.88 17.51 9.53
CA LYS A 57 -25.75 17.91 8.40
C LYS A 57 -24.96 18.38 7.18
N ILE A 58 -23.82 17.73 6.91
CA ILE A 58 -23.01 18.00 5.73
C ILE A 58 -23.73 17.39 4.52
N PRO A 59 -24.03 18.16 3.46
CA PRO A 59 -24.73 17.64 2.30
C PRO A 59 -23.81 16.68 1.51
N TRP A 60 -24.39 15.68 0.87
CA TRP A 60 -23.68 14.70 0.04
C TRP A 60 -22.76 15.36 -1.00
N LYS A 61 -23.22 16.46 -1.58
CA LYS A 61 -22.45 17.21 -2.60
C LYS A 61 -21.07 17.67 -2.11
N ASP A 62 -20.95 18.04 -0.84
CA ASP A 62 -19.64 18.43 -0.26
C ASP A 62 -18.69 17.22 -0.20
N TYR A 63 -19.19 16.02 0.09
CA TYR A 63 -18.41 14.78 0.07
C TYR A 63 -18.00 14.40 -1.35
N GLU A 64 -18.92 14.47 -2.31
CA GLU A 64 -18.66 14.20 -3.72
C GLU A 64 -17.52 15.10 -4.27
N ILE A 65 -17.59 16.39 -3.99
CA ILE A 65 -16.54 17.34 -4.38
C ILE A 65 -15.21 16.99 -3.70
N ALA A 66 -15.23 16.69 -2.41
CA ALA A 66 -14.02 16.34 -1.68
C ALA A 66 -13.38 15.04 -2.22
N ILE A 67 -14.18 14.01 -2.49
CA ILE A 67 -13.72 12.74 -3.07
C ILE A 67 -13.11 13.00 -4.45
N THR A 68 -13.82 13.72 -5.33
CA THR A 68 -13.36 14.00 -6.69
C THR A 68 -12.03 14.77 -6.68
N ASN A 69 -11.90 15.80 -5.85
CA ASN A 69 -10.68 16.57 -5.72
C ASN A 69 -9.51 15.73 -5.19
N ASN A 70 -9.76 14.84 -4.21
CA ASN A 70 -8.72 13.96 -3.69
C ASN A 70 -8.28 12.94 -4.75
N VAL A 71 -9.22 12.34 -5.47
CA VAL A 71 -8.90 11.40 -6.57
C VAL A 71 -8.10 12.11 -7.67
N ALA A 72 -8.51 13.31 -8.06
CA ALA A 72 -7.77 14.10 -9.04
C ALA A 72 -6.34 14.43 -8.55
N GLY A 73 -6.18 14.75 -7.27
CA GLY A 73 -4.87 15.04 -6.68
C GLY A 73 -3.89 13.86 -6.69
N VAL A 74 -4.38 12.62 -6.63
CA VAL A 74 -3.55 11.40 -6.64
C VAL A 74 -3.52 10.69 -8.01
N ALA A 75 -4.24 11.18 -9.00
CA ALA A 75 -4.39 10.52 -10.31
C ALA A 75 -3.04 10.21 -10.97
N THR A 76 -2.11 11.17 -10.95
CA THR A 76 -0.76 10.97 -11.51
C THR A 76 -0.01 9.85 -10.81
N ALA A 77 -0.10 9.76 -9.47
CA ALA A 77 0.53 8.68 -8.71
C ALA A 77 -0.06 7.31 -9.07
N ILE A 78 -1.37 7.22 -9.25
CA ILE A 78 -2.05 5.99 -9.67
C ILE A 78 -1.57 5.56 -11.06
N ILE A 79 -1.47 6.49 -12.02
CA ILE A 79 -0.97 6.20 -13.38
C ILE A 79 0.48 5.68 -13.32
N ILE A 80 1.34 6.31 -12.53
CA ILE A 80 2.72 5.86 -12.36
C ILE A 80 2.76 4.44 -11.79
N LEU A 81 1.96 4.15 -10.77
CA LEU A 81 1.88 2.80 -10.18
C LEU A 81 1.41 1.74 -11.20
N LEU A 82 0.45 2.08 -12.05
CA LEU A 82 -0.02 1.18 -13.12
C LEU A 82 1.10 0.90 -14.14
N ILE A 83 1.83 1.92 -14.56
CA ILE A 83 2.97 1.77 -15.49
C ILE A 83 4.08 0.92 -14.85
N ILE A 84 4.43 1.16 -13.60
CA ILE A 84 5.43 0.37 -12.86
C ILE A 84 4.96 -1.09 -12.74
N GLY A 85 3.68 -1.33 -12.45
CA GLY A 85 3.11 -2.68 -12.40
C GLY A 85 3.22 -3.41 -13.73
N ALA A 86 2.90 -2.75 -14.84
CA ALA A 86 3.06 -3.29 -16.17
C ALA A 86 4.53 -3.60 -16.49
N LEU A 87 5.45 -2.69 -16.17
CA LEU A 87 6.89 -2.88 -16.37
C LEU A 87 7.41 -4.09 -15.57
N SER A 88 7.00 -4.21 -14.30
CA SER A 88 7.37 -5.35 -13.45
C SER A 88 6.87 -6.68 -14.03
N GLY A 89 5.64 -6.71 -14.54
CA GLY A 89 5.08 -7.88 -15.24
C GLY A 89 5.90 -8.26 -16.49
N MET A 90 6.29 -7.28 -17.28
CA MET A 90 7.18 -7.50 -18.44
C MET A 90 8.55 -8.05 -18.04
N TRP A 91 9.14 -7.58 -16.96
CA TRP A 91 10.43 -8.07 -16.45
C TRP A 91 10.34 -9.52 -15.96
N MET A 92 9.19 -9.91 -15.40
CA MET A 92 8.94 -11.32 -15.03
C MET A 92 8.91 -12.24 -16.26
N ILE A 93 8.18 -11.84 -17.30
CA ILE A 93 7.97 -12.67 -18.51
C ILE A 93 9.23 -12.69 -19.39
N SER A 94 9.96 -11.57 -19.50
CA SER A 94 11.18 -11.44 -20.30
C SER A 94 12.40 -12.16 -19.71
N GLY A 95 12.29 -12.69 -18.49
CA GLY A 95 13.39 -13.37 -17.83
C GLY A 95 14.36 -12.45 -17.07
N VAL A 96 14.16 -11.14 -17.06
CA VAL A 96 15.01 -10.20 -16.32
C VAL A 96 14.99 -10.53 -14.82
N VAL A 97 13.82 -10.67 -14.20
CA VAL A 97 13.71 -11.00 -12.78
C VAL A 97 14.28 -12.39 -12.47
N PRO A 98 13.94 -13.47 -13.19
CA PRO A 98 14.59 -14.77 -13.01
C PRO A 98 16.12 -14.73 -13.11
N THR A 99 16.65 -13.96 -14.06
CA THR A 99 18.12 -13.77 -14.20
C THR A 99 18.72 -13.06 -13.00
N LEU A 100 18.08 -11.99 -12.51
CA LEU A 100 18.52 -11.29 -11.31
C LEU A 100 18.49 -12.18 -10.07
N ILE A 101 17.46 -13.05 -9.94
CA ILE A 101 17.38 -14.04 -8.85
C ILE A 101 18.55 -15.02 -8.96
N TYR A 102 18.78 -15.61 -10.13
CA TYR A 102 19.83 -16.59 -10.34
C TYR A 102 21.23 -16.05 -9.99
N TYR A 103 21.62 -14.91 -10.52
CA TYR A 103 22.92 -14.30 -10.21
C TYR A 103 22.96 -13.71 -8.79
N GLY A 104 21.87 -13.17 -8.31
CA GLY A 104 21.75 -12.63 -6.94
C GLY A 104 22.00 -13.70 -5.88
N MET A 105 21.50 -14.93 -6.08
CA MET A 105 21.78 -16.05 -5.17
C MET A 105 23.26 -16.48 -5.15
N GLN A 106 24.00 -16.22 -6.22
CA GLN A 106 25.45 -16.52 -6.26
C GLN A 106 26.28 -15.47 -5.53
N ILE A 107 25.80 -14.23 -5.48
CA ILE A 107 26.53 -13.09 -4.92
C ILE A 107 26.15 -12.84 -3.44
N ILE A 108 24.86 -13.00 -3.12
CA ILE A 108 24.34 -12.68 -1.80
C ILE A 108 24.34 -13.94 -0.92
N HIS A 109 25.24 -13.97 0.06
CA HIS A 109 25.32 -15.08 1.00
C HIS A 109 24.09 -15.07 1.94
N PRO A 110 23.43 -16.22 2.21
CA PRO A 110 22.23 -16.29 3.05
C PRO A 110 22.38 -15.61 4.41
N SER A 111 23.53 -15.82 5.09
CA SER A 111 23.78 -15.23 6.43
C SER A 111 23.72 -13.70 6.46
N PHE A 112 24.00 -13.03 5.36
CA PHE A 112 23.99 -11.57 5.24
C PHE A 112 22.87 -11.05 4.36
N PHE A 113 21.94 -11.91 3.96
CA PHE A 113 20.88 -11.56 3.00
C PHE A 113 20.09 -10.32 3.41
N LEU A 114 19.59 -10.26 4.65
CA LEU A 114 18.78 -9.13 5.13
C LEU A 114 19.58 -7.82 5.15
N ALA A 115 20.82 -7.86 5.60
CA ALA A 115 21.70 -6.67 5.61
C ALA A 115 22.02 -6.19 4.20
N SER A 116 22.39 -7.09 3.30
CA SER A 116 22.68 -6.78 1.89
C SER A 116 21.45 -6.21 1.19
N THR A 117 20.29 -6.83 1.39
CA THR A 117 19.01 -6.37 0.84
C THR A 117 18.67 -4.95 1.32
N CYS A 118 18.84 -4.68 2.62
CA CYS A 118 18.62 -3.36 3.18
C CYS A 118 19.52 -2.31 2.53
N ILE A 119 20.83 -2.58 2.41
CA ILE A 119 21.79 -1.66 1.79
C ILE A 119 21.44 -1.40 0.33
N ILE A 120 21.13 -2.45 -0.45
CA ILE A 120 20.75 -2.32 -1.86
C ILE A 120 19.50 -1.48 -2.00
N CYS A 121 18.46 -1.74 -1.18
CA CYS A 121 17.22 -0.98 -1.20
C CYS A 121 17.43 0.49 -0.85
N VAL A 122 18.27 0.79 0.15
CA VAL A 122 18.62 2.17 0.54
C VAL A 122 19.31 2.89 -0.62
N LEU A 123 20.35 2.29 -1.21
CA LEU A 123 21.09 2.88 -2.33
C LEU A 123 20.14 3.19 -3.51
N ILE A 124 19.34 2.22 -3.93
CA ILE A 124 18.42 2.40 -5.04
C ILE A 124 17.33 3.42 -4.71
N SER A 125 16.78 3.40 -3.48
CA SER A 125 15.75 4.36 -3.06
C SER A 125 16.29 5.80 -3.05
N VAL A 126 17.53 6.00 -2.62
CA VAL A 126 18.19 7.32 -2.66
C VAL A 126 18.46 7.76 -4.10
N MET A 127 18.91 6.84 -4.96
CA MET A 127 19.17 7.16 -6.37
C MET A 127 17.90 7.48 -7.16
N THR A 128 16.82 6.75 -6.90
CA THR A 128 15.53 6.94 -7.61
C THR A 128 14.64 8.00 -6.98
N GLY A 129 14.90 8.38 -5.73
CA GLY A 129 14.07 9.30 -4.96
C GLY A 129 12.69 8.74 -4.59
N SER A 130 12.46 7.43 -4.76
CA SER A 130 11.16 6.79 -4.54
C SER A 130 11.29 5.38 -3.96
N SER A 131 10.72 5.17 -2.78
CA SER A 131 10.62 3.84 -2.16
C SER A 131 9.67 2.91 -2.91
N TRP A 132 8.61 3.44 -3.52
CA TRP A 132 7.67 2.66 -4.32
C TRP A 132 8.36 2.05 -5.56
N THR A 133 9.17 2.83 -6.25
CA THR A 133 9.94 2.36 -7.40
C THR A 133 10.91 1.25 -6.98
N THR A 134 11.59 1.41 -5.85
CA THR A 134 12.51 0.40 -5.31
C THR A 134 11.80 -0.93 -5.05
N ILE A 135 10.64 -0.90 -4.39
CA ILE A 135 9.85 -2.12 -4.09
C ILE A 135 9.38 -2.78 -5.39
N ALA A 136 8.82 -2.01 -6.30
CA ALA A 136 8.22 -2.53 -7.54
C ALA A 136 9.24 -3.01 -8.57
N THR A 137 10.52 -2.68 -8.42
CA THR A 137 11.59 -3.11 -9.33
C THR A 137 12.49 -4.14 -8.66
N ILE A 138 13.55 -3.68 -7.99
CA ILE A 138 14.53 -4.60 -7.38
C ILE A 138 13.93 -5.41 -6.22
N GLY A 139 12.92 -4.89 -5.53
CA GLY A 139 12.25 -5.58 -4.43
C GLY A 139 11.68 -6.94 -4.84
N ILE A 140 11.10 -7.04 -6.04
CA ILE A 140 10.56 -8.31 -6.57
C ILE A 140 11.69 -9.35 -6.72
N ALA A 141 12.85 -8.95 -7.27
CA ALA A 141 13.98 -9.83 -7.40
C ALA A 141 14.56 -10.27 -6.04
N LEU A 142 14.70 -9.31 -5.10
CA LEU A 142 15.16 -9.59 -3.74
C LEU A 142 14.21 -10.52 -2.97
N MET A 143 12.91 -10.35 -3.10
CA MET A 143 11.93 -11.29 -2.54
C MET A 143 12.06 -12.69 -3.14
N GLY A 144 12.31 -12.79 -4.45
CA GLY A 144 12.57 -14.06 -5.12
C GLY A 144 13.83 -14.74 -4.60
N ILE A 145 14.92 -13.99 -4.39
CA ILE A 145 16.16 -14.49 -3.79
C ILE A 145 15.92 -14.97 -2.36
N GLY A 146 15.22 -14.18 -1.53
CA GLY A 146 14.90 -14.53 -0.16
C GLY A 146 14.13 -15.83 -0.07
N ARG A 147 13.06 -15.98 -0.86
CA ARG A 147 12.30 -17.25 -0.92
C ARG A 147 13.14 -18.43 -1.37
N ALA A 148 14.02 -18.25 -2.35
CA ALA A 148 14.91 -19.30 -2.82
C ALA A 148 15.96 -19.70 -1.77
N GLN A 149 16.34 -18.79 -0.88
CA GLN A 149 17.27 -19.02 0.23
C GLN A 149 16.57 -19.50 1.52
N GLY A 150 15.21 -19.61 1.53
CA GLY A 150 14.45 -20.16 2.66
C GLY A 150 14.00 -19.11 3.69
N PHE A 151 13.95 -17.82 3.33
CA PHE A 151 13.39 -16.72 4.14
C PHE A 151 11.90 -16.54 3.93
#